data_aaa8cdff8b32b07fda07771d6d235e9f
#
_entry.id   aaa8cdff8b32b07fda07771d6d235e9f
#
_cell.length_a   1.000
_cell.length_b   1.000
_cell.length_c   1.000
_cell.angle_alpha   90.00
_cell.angle_beta   90.00
_cell.angle_gamma   90.00
#
_symmetry.space_group_name_H-M   'P 1'
#
loop_
_entity.id
_entity.type
_entity.pdbx_description
1 polymer ?
#
loop_
_entity_poly.entity_id
_entity_poly.type
_entity_poly.pdbx_seq_one_letter_code
_entity_poly.pdbx_strand_id
1 'polypeptide(L)'
;MKNVLFIAPTTYQLPLTENLKKKFITLSEVCNVSVLAFANSKTFLNETYGNFYLNKKIKNRLINYFRIIQISIFTTHKIIKKENIDIVCFQDPVSSFFSILFLKVRRAEVKIVVETHGDFIETLSLEKNLVLPRLYKKL
;
A
#
# COMPACT_ATOMS: atom_id res chain seq x y z
N MET A 1 8.59 -12.82 -15.12
CA MET A 1 8.02 -11.50 -14.72
C MET A 1 8.35 -11.26 -13.26
N LYS A 2 8.47 -10.00 -12.82
CA LYS A 2 8.68 -9.66 -11.41
C LYS A 2 7.36 -9.70 -10.64
N ASN A 3 7.41 -10.18 -9.40
CA ASN A 3 6.27 -10.19 -8.49
C ASN A 3 6.26 -8.89 -7.68
N VAL A 4 5.22 -8.09 -7.84
CA VAL A 4 5.11 -6.74 -7.25
C VAL A 4 3.93 -6.67 -6.29
N LEU A 5 4.19 -6.24 -5.05
CA LEU A 5 3.16 -5.98 -4.06
C LEU A 5 2.92 -4.47 -3.93
N PHE A 6 1.74 -4.02 -4.27
CA PHE A 6 1.28 -2.65 -4.05
C PHE A 6 0.57 -2.54 -2.70
N ILE A 7 0.99 -1.60 -1.87
CA ILE A 7 0.37 -1.32 -0.56
C ILE A 7 -0.18 0.11 -0.59
N ALA A 8 -1.51 0.20 -0.49
CA ALA A 8 -2.22 1.47 -0.58
C ALA A 8 -3.19 1.66 0.60
N PRO A 9 -3.24 2.86 1.22
CA PRO A 9 -4.27 3.20 2.21
C PRO A 9 -5.64 3.45 1.56
N THR A 10 -5.75 3.21 0.28
CA THR A 10 -6.95 3.43 -0.54
C THR A 10 -8.02 2.37 -0.27
N THR A 11 -9.27 2.76 -0.38
CA THR A 11 -10.43 1.86 -0.30
C THR A 11 -10.93 1.54 -1.69
N TYR A 12 -10.95 0.27 -2.04
CA TYR A 12 -11.53 -0.21 -3.28
C TYR A 12 -13.01 -0.54 -3.09
N GLN A 13 -13.82 -0.13 -4.05
CA GLN A 13 -15.22 -0.57 -4.15
C GLN A 13 -15.26 -1.95 -4.80
N LEU A 14 -16.14 -2.79 -4.29
CA LEU A 14 -16.37 -4.13 -4.84
C LEU A 14 -17.80 -4.20 -5.43
N PRO A 15 -17.94 -4.77 -6.64
CA PRO A 15 -16.89 -5.25 -7.56
C PRO A 15 -15.96 -4.12 -8.01
N LEU A 16 -14.71 -4.45 -8.38
CA LEU A 16 -13.74 -3.46 -8.84
C LEU A 16 -14.29 -2.67 -10.03
N THR A 17 -14.11 -1.34 -10.00
CA THR A 17 -14.52 -0.47 -11.09
C THR A 17 -13.76 -0.77 -12.38
N GLU A 18 -14.38 -0.51 -13.54
CA GLU A 18 -13.75 -0.79 -14.84
C GLU A 18 -12.39 -0.08 -15.03
N ASN A 19 -12.23 1.14 -14.50
CA ASN A 19 -10.96 1.86 -14.54
C ASN A 19 -9.87 1.16 -13.72
N LEU A 20 -10.20 0.62 -12.56
CA LEU A 20 -9.27 -0.13 -11.73
C LEU A 20 -8.91 -1.48 -12.38
N LYS A 21 -9.87 -2.17 -12.96
CA LYS A 21 -9.63 -3.40 -13.70
C LYS A 21 -8.66 -3.13 -14.86
N LYS A 22 -8.93 -2.12 -15.70
CA LYS A 22 -8.03 -1.74 -16.81
C LYS A 22 -6.62 -1.45 -16.32
N LYS A 23 -6.48 -0.66 -15.24
CA LYS A 23 -5.17 -0.38 -14.63
C LYS A 23 -4.41 -1.66 -14.28
N PHE A 24 -5.07 -2.60 -13.59
CA PHE A 24 -4.41 -3.83 -13.16
C PHE A 24 -4.19 -4.83 -14.29
N ILE A 25 -5.06 -4.87 -15.29
CA ILE A 25 -4.84 -5.64 -16.52
C ILE A 25 -3.56 -5.15 -17.21
N THR A 26 -3.42 -3.84 -17.44
CA THR A 26 -2.21 -3.27 -18.05
C THR A 26 -0.95 -3.55 -17.22
N LEU A 27 -1.04 -3.44 -15.88
CA LEU A 27 0.08 -3.77 -15.00
C LEU A 27 0.43 -5.27 -15.06
N SER A 28 -0.55 -6.15 -15.22
CA SER A 28 -0.33 -7.59 -15.30
C SER A 28 0.38 -8.04 -16.59
N GLU A 29 0.43 -7.18 -17.60
CA GLU A 29 1.23 -7.43 -18.82
C GLU A 29 2.74 -7.36 -18.57
N VAL A 30 3.17 -6.62 -17.52
CA VAL A 30 4.59 -6.37 -17.23
C VAL A 30 5.06 -6.97 -15.89
N CYS A 31 4.16 -7.24 -14.95
CA CYS A 31 4.49 -7.84 -13.65
C CYS A 31 3.34 -8.68 -13.09
N ASN A 32 3.66 -9.62 -12.21
CA ASN A 32 2.65 -10.31 -11.40
C ASN A 32 2.20 -9.38 -10.28
N VAL A 33 0.93 -9.01 -10.27
CA VAL A 33 0.37 -8.00 -9.36
C VAL A 33 -0.20 -8.64 -8.10
N SER A 34 0.21 -8.13 -6.95
CA SER A 34 -0.46 -8.35 -5.66
C SER A 34 -0.80 -6.99 -5.04
N VAL A 35 -1.94 -6.86 -4.39
CA VAL A 35 -2.42 -5.61 -3.82
C VAL A 35 -2.84 -5.81 -2.37
N LEU A 36 -2.37 -4.95 -1.47
CA LEU A 36 -2.82 -4.87 -0.08
C LEU A 36 -3.50 -3.52 0.14
N ALA A 37 -4.80 -3.53 0.39
CA ALA A 37 -5.61 -2.32 0.52
C ALA A 37 -6.84 -2.53 1.40
N PHE A 38 -7.77 -1.56 1.39
CA PHE A 38 -9.06 -1.66 2.07
C PHE A 38 -10.21 -1.90 1.08
N ALA A 39 -11.31 -2.45 1.60
CA ALA A 39 -12.61 -2.53 0.93
C ALA A 39 -13.74 -2.43 1.95
N ASN A 40 -14.98 -2.47 1.50
CA ASN A 40 -16.15 -2.48 2.40
C ASN A 40 -16.25 -3.76 3.25
N SER A 41 -15.67 -4.85 2.76
CA SER A 41 -15.56 -6.13 3.48
C SER A 41 -14.13 -6.66 3.45
N LYS A 42 -13.79 -7.51 4.42
CA LYS A 42 -12.52 -8.25 4.36
C LYS A 42 -12.68 -9.37 3.36
N THR A 43 -11.87 -9.41 2.33
CA THR A 43 -11.92 -10.44 1.29
C THR A 43 -10.56 -10.64 0.63
N PHE A 44 -10.39 -11.81 0.03
CA PHE A 44 -9.29 -12.11 -0.87
C PHE A 44 -9.89 -12.37 -2.26
N LEU A 45 -9.39 -11.67 -3.26
CA LEU A 45 -9.77 -11.87 -4.65
C LEU A 45 -8.54 -12.37 -5.41
N ASN A 46 -8.72 -13.49 -6.10
CA ASN A 46 -7.75 -14.01 -7.05
C ASN A 46 -8.33 -13.81 -8.44
N GLU A 47 -7.82 -12.83 -9.13
CA GLU A 47 -8.24 -12.46 -10.48
C GLU A 47 -7.13 -12.76 -11.49
N THR A 48 -7.46 -12.91 -12.75
CA THR A 48 -6.48 -13.15 -13.81
C THR A 48 -5.41 -12.07 -13.91
N TYR A 49 -5.71 -10.86 -13.44
CA TYR A 49 -4.84 -9.68 -13.45
C TYR A 49 -4.23 -9.35 -12.08
N GLY A 50 -4.39 -10.21 -11.07
CA GLY A 50 -3.69 -10.05 -9.79
C GLY A 50 -4.41 -10.59 -8.55
N ASN A 51 -3.66 -10.64 -7.44
CA ASN A 51 -4.12 -11.09 -6.13
C ASN A 51 -4.45 -9.88 -5.24
N PHE A 52 -5.66 -9.78 -4.70
CA PHE A 52 -6.10 -8.65 -3.89
C PHE A 52 -6.37 -9.07 -2.45
N TYR A 53 -5.55 -8.62 -1.54
CA TYR A 53 -5.67 -8.80 -0.09
C TYR A 53 -6.37 -7.57 0.50
N LEU A 54 -7.69 -7.63 0.60
CA LEU A 54 -8.51 -6.48 0.97
C LEU A 54 -8.98 -6.60 2.42
N ASN A 55 -8.72 -5.56 3.21
CA ASN A 55 -9.14 -5.49 4.61
C ASN A 55 -10.35 -4.58 4.76
N LYS A 56 -11.21 -4.89 5.73
CA LYS A 56 -12.42 -4.10 5.97
C LYS A 56 -12.05 -2.68 6.43
N LYS A 57 -12.58 -1.68 5.74
CA LYS A 57 -12.51 -0.27 6.14
C LYS A 57 -13.37 -0.02 7.39
N ILE A 58 -12.90 0.84 8.29
CA ILE A 58 -13.67 1.39 9.41
C ILE A 58 -14.07 2.83 9.06
N LYS A 59 -15.17 3.33 9.63
CA LYS A 59 -15.66 4.71 9.37
C LYS A 59 -14.64 5.79 9.76
N ASN A 60 -13.87 5.58 10.84
CA ASN A 60 -12.90 6.55 11.31
C ASN A 60 -11.61 6.51 10.46
N ARG A 61 -11.31 7.65 9.80
CA ARG A 61 -10.15 7.79 8.90
C ARG A 61 -8.81 7.58 9.62
N LEU A 62 -8.64 8.13 10.83
CA LEU A 62 -7.41 7.98 11.60
C LEU A 62 -7.18 6.53 12.01
N ILE A 63 -8.22 5.84 12.47
CA ILE A 63 -8.11 4.43 12.84
C ILE A 63 -7.72 3.59 11.61
N ASN A 64 -8.28 3.87 10.43
CA ASN A 64 -7.89 3.17 9.21
C ASN A 64 -6.42 3.42 8.86
N TYR A 65 -5.94 4.64 9.08
CA TYR A 65 -4.55 4.99 8.82
C TYR A 65 -3.58 4.19 9.71
N PHE A 66 -3.87 4.10 11.02
CA PHE A 66 -3.09 3.24 11.92
C PHE A 66 -3.22 1.76 11.57
N ARG A 67 -4.40 1.34 11.14
CA ARG A 67 -4.60 -0.06 10.71
C ARG A 67 -3.83 -0.43 9.47
N ILE A 68 -3.70 0.45 8.47
CA ILE A 68 -2.88 0.13 7.29
C ILE A 68 -1.41 -0.05 7.69
N ILE A 69 -0.90 0.76 8.62
CA ILE A 69 0.45 0.59 9.17
C ILE A 69 0.58 -0.79 9.83
N GLN A 70 -0.33 -1.13 10.73
CA GLN A 70 -0.31 -2.42 11.44
C GLN A 70 -0.43 -3.61 10.46
N ILE A 71 -1.40 -3.55 9.54
CA ILE A 71 -1.64 -4.60 8.55
C ILE A 71 -0.43 -4.73 7.62
N SER A 72 0.15 -3.61 7.16
CA SER A 72 1.30 -3.64 6.27
C SER A 72 2.54 -4.23 6.95
N ILE A 73 2.76 -4.01 8.24
CA ILE A 73 3.84 -4.63 8.98
C ILE A 73 3.69 -6.16 9.04
N PHE A 74 2.53 -6.64 9.47
CA PHE A 74 2.36 -8.08 9.73
C PHE A 74 1.99 -8.89 8.48
N THR A 75 1.15 -8.31 7.61
CA THR A 75 0.62 -9.03 6.44
C THR A 75 1.60 -9.01 5.28
N THR A 76 2.32 -7.92 5.07
CA THR A 76 3.30 -7.79 3.98
C THR A 76 4.34 -8.89 4.02
N HIS A 77 4.91 -9.18 5.20
CA HIS A 77 5.92 -10.24 5.32
C HIS A 77 5.36 -11.64 4.95
N LYS A 78 4.10 -11.90 5.29
CA LYS A 78 3.43 -13.17 4.92
C LYS A 78 3.20 -13.23 3.41
N ILE A 79 2.76 -12.12 2.78
CA ILE A 79 2.53 -12.06 1.34
C ILE A 79 3.85 -12.19 0.59
N ILE A 80 4.93 -11.52 1.04
CA ILE A 80 6.26 -11.62 0.44
C ILE A 80 6.69 -13.08 0.32
N LYS A 81 6.55 -13.85 1.39
CA LYS A 81 6.92 -15.26 1.39
C LYS A 81 5.98 -16.13 0.54
N LYS A 82 4.68 -15.88 0.63
CA LYS A 82 3.67 -16.69 -0.06
C LYS A 82 3.72 -16.49 -1.58
N GLU A 83 3.86 -15.25 -2.03
CA GLU A 83 3.80 -14.87 -3.43
C GLU A 83 5.20 -14.64 -4.05
N ASN A 84 6.28 -14.92 -3.30
CA ASN A 84 7.67 -14.68 -3.74
C ASN A 84 7.88 -13.27 -4.29
N ILE A 85 7.46 -12.25 -3.53
CA ILE A 85 7.49 -10.85 -3.96
C ILE A 85 8.93 -10.37 -4.15
N ASP A 86 9.22 -9.78 -5.30
CA ASP A 86 10.51 -9.15 -5.63
C ASP A 86 10.54 -7.67 -5.24
N ILE A 87 9.39 -6.97 -5.40
CA ILE A 87 9.28 -5.52 -5.23
C ILE A 87 8.06 -5.20 -4.38
N VAL A 88 8.23 -4.37 -3.36
CA VAL A 88 7.14 -3.80 -2.56
C VAL A 88 7.02 -2.32 -2.90
N CYS A 89 5.87 -1.92 -3.42
CA CYS A 89 5.56 -0.55 -3.78
C CYS A 89 4.56 0.04 -2.78
N PHE A 90 5.00 1.02 -2.00
CA PHE A 90 4.16 1.76 -1.07
C PHE A 90 3.62 3.02 -1.73
N GLN A 91 2.31 3.20 -1.70
CA GLN A 91 1.63 4.35 -2.30
C GLN A 91 1.39 5.52 -1.32
N ASP A 92 2.05 5.49 -0.16
CA ASP A 92 2.03 6.59 0.80
C ASP A 92 3.29 6.55 1.67
N PRO A 93 4.10 7.63 1.66
CA PRO A 93 5.38 7.66 2.36
C PRO A 93 5.23 7.63 3.89
N VAL A 94 4.18 8.20 4.45
CA VAL A 94 4.02 8.29 5.92
C VAL A 94 3.63 6.93 6.50
N SER A 95 2.64 6.25 5.91
CA SER A 95 2.23 4.92 6.38
C SER A 95 3.28 3.85 6.12
N SER A 96 4.16 4.06 5.14
CA SER A 96 5.20 3.11 4.75
C SER A 96 6.39 3.08 5.70
N PHE A 97 6.68 4.17 6.42
CA PHE A 97 7.90 4.31 7.21
C PHE A 97 8.14 3.13 8.16
N PHE A 98 7.17 2.80 8.99
CA PHE A 98 7.29 1.69 9.96
C PHE A 98 7.37 0.32 9.26
N SER A 99 6.67 0.17 8.13
CA SER A 99 6.70 -1.07 7.35
C SER A 99 8.05 -1.28 6.68
N ILE A 100 8.65 -0.22 6.16
CA ILE A 100 10.00 -0.24 5.58
C ILE A 100 11.04 -0.59 6.66
N LEU A 101 10.94 0.06 7.83
CA LEU A 101 11.83 -0.23 8.95
C LEU A 101 11.72 -1.70 9.37
N PHE A 102 10.51 -2.22 9.49
CA PHE A 102 10.26 -3.62 9.83
C PHE A 102 10.86 -4.59 8.80
N LEU A 103 10.67 -4.32 7.50
CA LEU A 103 11.23 -5.14 6.42
C LEU A 103 12.76 -5.13 6.44
N LYS A 104 13.39 -3.98 6.71
CA LYS A 104 14.84 -3.86 6.86
C LYS A 104 15.35 -4.66 8.05
N VAL A 105 14.70 -4.55 9.22
CA VAL A 105 15.05 -5.32 10.42
C VAL A 105 14.93 -6.83 10.18
N ARG A 106 13.92 -7.25 9.44
CA ARG A 106 13.71 -8.65 9.05
C ARG A 106 14.60 -9.12 7.91
N ARG A 107 15.48 -8.25 7.38
CA ARG A 107 16.36 -8.55 6.25
C ARG A 107 15.60 -9.16 5.07
N ALA A 108 14.40 -8.60 4.78
CA ALA A 108 13.63 -9.06 3.64
C ALA A 108 14.36 -8.72 2.34
N GLU A 109 14.63 -9.72 1.51
CA GLU A 109 15.31 -9.58 0.22
C GLU A 109 14.33 -9.07 -0.86
N VAL A 110 13.78 -7.87 -0.65
CA VAL A 110 12.86 -7.23 -1.58
C VAL A 110 13.33 -5.82 -1.90
N LYS A 111 13.08 -5.38 -3.14
CA LYS A 111 13.25 -3.97 -3.50
C LYS A 111 12.06 -3.18 -2.96
N ILE A 112 12.34 -2.02 -2.38
CA ILE A 112 11.30 -1.13 -1.83
C ILE A 112 11.22 0.09 -2.71
N VAL A 113 10.02 0.41 -3.16
CA VAL A 113 9.66 1.61 -3.92
C VAL A 113 8.61 2.38 -3.11
N VAL A 114 8.75 3.69 -3.02
CA VAL A 114 7.75 4.56 -2.41
C VAL A 114 7.28 5.54 -3.48
N GLU A 115 6.00 5.46 -3.82
CA GLU A 115 5.35 6.42 -4.72
C GLU A 115 4.93 7.65 -3.93
N THR A 116 5.30 8.83 -4.43
CA THR A 116 4.81 10.10 -3.93
C THR A 116 3.95 10.76 -5.01
N HIS A 117 2.71 11.05 -4.69
CA HIS A 117 1.82 11.78 -5.59
C HIS A 117 1.95 13.29 -5.31
N GLY A 118 2.66 13.98 -6.21
CA GLY A 118 2.91 15.42 -6.09
C GLY A 118 4.05 15.79 -5.11
N ASP A 119 4.20 17.07 -4.82
CA ASP A 119 5.11 17.53 -3.78
C ASP A 119 4.50 17.22 -2.42
N PHE A 120 5.04 16.18 -1.77
CA PHE A 120 4.58 15.72 -0.46
C PHE A 120 4.67 16.82 0.61
N ILE A 121 5.72 17.66 0.55
CA ILE A 121 5.92 18.77 1.50
C ILE A 121 4.88 19.85 1.26
N GLU A 122 4.59 20.18 0.00
CA GLU A 122 3.58 21.15 -0.38
C GLU A 122 2.18 20.67 0.01
N THR A 123 1.85 19.42 -0.26
CA THR A 123 0.57 18.80 0.15
C THR A 123 0.39 18.82 1.66
N LEU A 124 1.43 18.48 2.44
CA LEU A 124 1.40 18.58 3.89
C LEU A 124 1.26 20.03 4.39
N SER A 125 1.82 20.99 3.68
CA SER A 125 1.73 22.43 4.05
C SER A 125 0.34 23.00 3.79
N LEU A 126 -0.38 22.47 2.80
CA LEU A 126 -1.76 22.86 2.46
C LEU A 126 -2.79 22.28 3.44
N GLU A 127 -2.51 21.15 4.05
CA GLU A 127 -3.33 20.59 5.14
C GLU A 127 -3.05 21.36 6.44
N LYS A 128 -3.63 22.55 6.56
CA LYS A 128 -3.37 23.62 7.56
C LYS A 128 -3.43 23.22 9.05
N ASN A 129 -3.77 22.00 9.40
CA ASN A 129 -4.02 21.59 10.80
C ASN A 129 -3.13 20.44 11.31
N LEU A 130 -2.09 20.04 10.60
CA LEU A 130 -1.24 18.95 11.05
C LEU A 130 0.08 19.49 11.65
N VAL A 131 0.38 19.07 12.87
CA VAL A 131 1.65 19.34 13.58
C VAL A 131 2.85 18.70 12.85
N LEU A 132 2.61 17.71 12.02
CA LEU A 132 3.59 16.96 11.22
C LEU A 132 4.45 17.81 10.25
N PRO A 133 3.96 18.84 9.53
CA PRO A 133 4.79 19.60 8.60
C PRO A 133 5.98 20.30 9.26
N ARG A 134 5.84 20.65 10.55
CA ARG A 134 6.92 21.32 11.31
C ARG A 134 8.06 20.38 11.71
N LEU A 135 7.75 19.12 11.91
CA LEU A 135 8.73 18.07 12.23
C LEU A 135 9.57 17.68 11.00
N TYR A 136 8.94 17.57 9.83
CA TYR A 136 9.64 17.22 8.58
C TYR A 136 10.53 18.34 8.02
N LYS A 137 10.26 19.61 8.34
CA LYS A 137 11.15 20.73 7.95
C LYS A 137 12.46 20.80 8.76
N LYS A 138 12.60 20.01 9.83
CA LYS A 138 13.79 19.97 10.68
C LYS A 138 14.66 18.71 10.49
N LEU A 139 14.23 17.81 9.62
CA LEU A 139 14.97 16.63 9.17
C LEU A 139 15.54 16.84 7.77
#